data_108f9f27a0c807e987ab122fdb346601
#
_entry.id   108f9f27a0c807e987ab122fdb346601
#
_cell.length_a   1.000
_cell.length_b   1.000
_cell.length_c   1.000
_cell.angle_alpha   90.00
_cell.angle_beta   90.00
_cell.angle_gamma   90.00
#
_symmetry.space_group_name_H-M   'P 1'
#
loop_
_entity.id
_entity.type
_entity.pdbx_description
1 polymer ?
#
loop_
_entity_poly.entity_id
_entity_poly.type
_entity_poly.pdbx_seq_one_letter_code
_entity_poly.pdbx_strand_id
1 'polypeptide(L)'
;MLNIKQKAKTFFESLPSYNDGYLEVGGGHSIYYEEYGNPNGKPVLFLHGGPGAGFSNSHKGFFDPKIFRVIFFDQRGSGKSIPYAEIKNNDTNFLLSDIEALRAFLNIEKWLLFGGSWGSTLALLYGIKFPEKCL
;
A
#
# COMPACT_ATOMS: atom_id res chain seq x y z
N MET A 1 41.00 -6.36 -17.20
CA MET A 1 40.32 -5.15 -16.67
C MET A 1 38.82 -5.28 -16.93
N LEU A 2 38.08 -5.72 -15.93
CA LEU A 2 36.66 -5.88 -16.01
C LEU A 2 35.99 -4.50 -15.90
N ASN A 3 35.48 -4.03 -17.01
CA ASN A 3 34.74 -2.78 -17.07
C ASN A 3 33.31 -3.02 -16.58
N ILE A 4 33.12 -3.18 -15.26
CA ILE A 4 31.81 -3.34 -14.63
C ILE A 4 31.22 -1.94 -14.47
N LYS A 5 30.79 -1.32 -15.56
CA LYS A 5 29.71 -0.36 -15.55
C LYS A 5 28.40 -1.12 -15.73
N GLN A 6 28.13 -2.06 -14.85
CA GLN A 6 26.77 -2.48 -14.61
C GLN A 6 26.10 -1.30 -13.90
N LYS A 7 25.36 -0.49 -14.65
CA LYS A 7 24.44 0.49 -14.10
C LYS A 7 23.46 -0.32 -13.23
N ALA A 8 23.64 -0.28 -11.92
CA ALA A 8 22.70 -0.91 -11.01
C ALA A 8 21.31 -0.39 -11.37
N LYS A 9 20.40 -1.28 -11.75
CA LYS A 9 19.03 -0.93 -12.04
C LYS A 9 18.40 -0.53 -10.71
N THR A 10 18.24 0.76 -10.48
CA THR A 10 17.81 1.29 -9.19
C THR A 10 16.31 1.05 -8.94
N PHE A 11 15.50 1.10 -10.01
CA PHE A 11 14.04 0.95 -9.93
C PHE A 11 13.50 0.24 -11.18
N PHE A 12 12.35 -0.40 -11.03
CA PHE A 12 11.55 -0.89 -12.15
C PHE A 12 10.83 0.26 -12.84
N GLU A 13 10.55 0.09 -14.12
CA GLU A 13 9.71 1.03 -14.87
C GLU A 13 8.29 1.02 -14.30
N SER A 14 7.73 2.22 -14.06
CA SER A 14 6.36 2.35 -13.59
C SER A 14 5.38 2.19 -14.74
N LEU A 15 4.48 1.22 -14.60
CA LEU A 15 3.38 0.97 -15.53
C LEU A 15 2.07 1.53 -14.94
N PRO A 16 1.00 1.67 -15.75
CA PRO A 16 -0.32 1.98 -15.22
C PRO A 16 -0.84 0.89 -14.27
N SER A 17 -1.60 1.29 -13.25
CA SER A 17 -2.36 0.34 -12.43
C SER A 17 -3.47 -0.30 -13.26
N TYR A 18 -3.78 -1.57 -13.00
CA TYR A 18 -4.82 -2.30 -13.74
C TYR A 18 -6.21 -2.15 -13.11
N ASN A 19 -6.29 -1.73 -11.87
CA ASN A 19 -7.54 -1.46 -11.16
C ASN A 19 -7.34 -0.35 -10.14
N ASP A 20 -8.36 0.45 -9.92
CA ASP A 20 -8.39 1.49 -8.89
C ASP A 20 -9.82 1.74 -8.42
N GLY A 21 -9.97 2.44 -7.32
CA GLY A 21 -11.27 2.82 -6.82
C GLY A 21 -11.23 3.39 -5.41
N TYR A 22 -12.42 3.51 -4.86
CA TYR A 22 -12.65 3.96 -3.49
C TYR A 22 -13.36 2.87 -2.70
N LEU A 23 -12.97 2.70 -1.45
CA LEU A 23 -13.62 1.82 -0.49
C LEU A 23 -14.14 2.65 0.68
N GLU A 24 -15.44 2.60 0.92
CA GLU A 24 -16.02 3.17 2.14
C GLU A 24 -15.60 2.33 3.34
N VAL A 25 -15.00 2.98 4.33
CA VAL A 25 -14.46 2.31 5.52
C VAL A 25 -15.13 2.76 6.82
N GLY A 26 -16.23 3.52 6.71
CA GLY A 26 -16.96 4.04 7.86
C GLY A 26 -16.35 5.30 8.47
N GLY A 27 -17.05 5.88 9.45
CA GLY A 27 -16.62 7.10 10.10
C GLY A 27 -16.58 8.34 9.19
N GLY A 28 -17.27 8.28 8.03
CA GLY A 28 -17.30 9.34 7.04
C GLY A 28 -16.09 9.33 6.09
N HIS A 29 -15.32 8.25 6.06
CA HIS A 29 -14.12 8.11 5.22
C HIS A 29 -14.29 7.11 4.09
N SER A 30 -13.71 7.46 2.92
CA SER A 30 -13.49 6.56 1.78
C SER A 30 -12.01 6.57 1.43
N ILE A 31 -11.38 5.41 1.41
CA ILE A 31 -9.97 5.28 1.05
C ILE A 31 -9.83 5.01 -0.44
N TYR A 32 -8.87 5.69 -1.07
CA TYR A 32 -8.48 5.45 -2.46
C TYR A 32 -7.42 4.35 -2.52
N TYR A 33 -7.58 3.42 -3.46
CA TYR A 33 -6.62 2.33 -3.67
C TYR A 33 -6.33 2.10 -5.14
N GLU A 34 -5.19 1.49 -5.41
CA GLU A 34 -4.80 0.99 -6.73
C GLU A 34 -4.26 -0.44 -6.60
N GLU A 35 -4.56 -1.26 -7.60
CA GLU A 35 -3.94 -2.55 -7.81
C GLU A 35 -2.95 -2.48 -8.97
N TYR A 36 -1.72 -2.91 -8.74
CA TYR A 36 -0.60 -2.76 -9.66
C TYR A 36 0.14 -4.08 -9.88
N GLY A 37 0.64 -4.26 -11.11
CA GLY A 37 1.50 -5.38 -11.45
C GLY A 37 0.74 -6.60 -11.95
N ASN A 38 1.08 -7.76 -11.44
CA ASN A 38 0.49 -9.04 -11.85
C ASN A 38 -0.73 -9.39 -11.00
N PRO A 39 -1.96 -9.43 -11.57
CA PRO A 39 -3.17 -9.78 -10.81
C PRO A 39 -3.09 -11.17 -10.13
N ASN A 40 -2.28 -12.07 -10.65
CA ASN A 40 -2.06 -13.41 -10.11
C ASN A 40 -0.73 -13.52 -9.35
N GLY A 41 -0.06 -12.41 -9.15
CA GLY A 41 1.23 -12.34 -8.46
C GLY A 41 1.11 -12.44 -6.94
N LYS A 42 2.27 -12.44 -6.29
CA LYS A 42 2.35 -12.45 -4.83
C LYS A 42 1.81 -11.12 -4.28
N PRO A 43 0.80 -11.15 -3.39
CA PRO A 43 0.21 -9.93 -2.86
C PRO A 43 1.17 -9.17 -1.94
N VAL A 44 1.27 -7.86 -2.16
CA VAL A 44 2.05 -6.93 -1.33
C VAL A 44 1.20 -5.72 -1.02
N LEU A 45 1.09 -5.36 0.25
CA LEU A 45 0.53 -4.09 0.69
C LEU A 45 1.64 -3.07 0.85
N PHE A 46 1.53 -1.95 0.13
CA PHE A 46 2.41 -0.80 0.32
C PHE A 46 1.80 0.19 1.31
N LEU A 47 2.57 0.55 2.33
CA LEU A 47 2.16 1.48 3.39
C LEU A 47 3.01 2.75 3.31
N HIS A 48 2.40 3.85 2.90
CA HIS A 48 3.10 5.13 2.78
C HIS A 48 3.43 5.75 4.15
N GLY A 49 4.37 6.67 4.13
CA GLY A 49 4.82 7.40 5.31
C GLY A 49 4.02 8.67 5.61
N GLY A 50 4.60 9.50 6.39
CA GLY A 50 4.04 10.74 6.88
C GLY A 50 4.02 10.73 8.41
N PRO A 51 2.87 10.45 9.06
CA PRO A 51 1.56 10.12 8.46
C PRO A 51 1.03 11.21 7.53
N GLY A 52 0.17 10.81 6.59
CA GLY A 52 -0.55 11.75 5.71
C GLY A 52 0.11 12.06 4.36
N ALA A 53 1.23 11.43 4.03
CA ALA A 53 1.94 11.71 2.77
C ALA A 53 1.19 11.22 1.53
N GLY A 54 0.46 10.12 1.61
CA GLY A 54 -0.08 9.42 0.46
C GLY A 54 1.00 8.65 -0.33
N PHE A 55 0.58 7.80 -1.25
CA PHE A 55 1.50 7.15 -2.16
C PHE A 55 1.62 7.92 -3.48
N SER A 56 2.68 7.63 -4.24
CA SER A 56 2.93 8.21 -5.56
C SER A 56 3.33 7.14 -6.57
N ASN A 57 3.27 7.49 -7.86
CA ASN A 57 3.69 6.58 -8.93
C ASN A 57 5.15 6.13 -8.82
N SER A 58 6.01 6.94 -8.21
CA SER A 58 7.42 6.58 -7.99
C SER A 58 7.59 5.36 -7.10
N HIS A 59 6.66 5.10 -6.18
CA HIS A 59 6.68 3.93 -5.31
C HIS A 59 6.50 2.61 -6.07
N LYS A 60 5.87 2.64 -7.25
CA LYS A 60 5.74 1.48 -8.14
C LYS A 60 7.09 0.90 -8.56
N GLY A 61 8.10 1.75 -8.65
CA GLY A 61 9.46 1.36 -9.03
C GLY A 61 10.15 0.41 -8.05
N PHE A 62 9.65 0.24 -6.83
CA PHE A 62 10.19 -0.73 -5.87
C PHE A 62 9.86 -2.19 -6.21
N PHE A 63 8.87 -2.43 -7.07
CA PHE A 63 8.30 -3.75 -7.28
C PHE A 63 8.44 -4.20 -8.73
N ASP A 64 8.83 -5.47 -8.92
CA ASP A 64 8.75 -6.11 -10.22
C ASP A 64 7.26 -6.40 -10.55
N PRO A 65 6.69 -5.71 -11.56
CA PRO A 65 5.27 -5.86 -11.89
C PRO A 65 4.92 -7.23 -12.50
N LYS A 66 5.91 -8.04 -12.87
CA LYS A 66 5.70 -9.40 -13.36
C LYS A 66 5.48 -10.41 -12.22
N ILE A 67 6.04 -10.10 -11.03
CA ILE A 67 6.09 -11.02 -9.88
C ILE A 67 4.98 -10.69 -8.87
N PHE A 68 4.77 -9.40 -8.59
CA PHE A 68 3.93 -8.96 -7.49
C PHE A 68 2.58 -8.40 -7.94
N ARG A 69 1.56 -8.69 -7.13
CA ARG A 69 0.30 -7.96 -7.09
C ARG A 69 0.41 -6.94 -5.97
N VAL A 70 0.66 -5.68 -6.30
CA VAL A 70 0.90 -4.62 -5.31
C VAL A 70 -0.37 -3.82 -5.09
N ILE A 71 -0.75 -3.68 -3.83
CA ILE A 71 -1.86 -2.86 -3.40
C ILE A 71 -1.29 -1.57 -2.81
N PHE A 72 -1.61 -0.46 -3.46
CA PHE A 72 -1.36 0.89 -2.97
C PHE A 72 -2.66 1.46 -2.44
N PHE A 73 -2.63 2.16 -1.33
CA PHE A 73 -3.77 2.95 -0.89
C PHE A 73 -3.31 4.21 -0.17
N ASP A 74 -4.12 5.24 -0.25
CA ASP A 74 -3.97 6.44 0.56
C ASP A 74 -4.69 6.23 1.88
N GLN A 75 -3.97 6.37 3.00
CA GLN A 75 -4.56 6.26 4.34
C GLN A 75 -5.60 7.36 4.54
N ARG A 76 -6.52 7.18 5.52
CA ARG A 76 -7.55 8.18 5.84
C ARG A 76 -6.97 9.59 5.91
N GLY A 77 -7.62 10.55 5.29
CA GLY A 77 -7.21 11.94 5.27
C GLY A 77 -6.01 12.26 4.38
N SER A 78 -5.46 11.27 3.68
CA SER A 78 -4.26 11.41 2.86
C SER A 78 -4.56 11.34 1.37
N GLY A 79 -3.74 11.98 0.55
CA GLY A 79 -3.73 11.85 -0.90
C GLY A 79 -5.11 12.04 -1.51
N LYS A 80 -5.57 11.02 -2.24
CA LYS A 80 -6.88 11.00 -2.90
C LYS A 80 -8.02 10.47 -2.01
N SER A 81 -7.72 9.95 -0.82
CA SER A 81 -8.75 9.51 0.13
C SER A 81 -9.60 10.69 0.60
N ILE A 82 -10.88 10.43 0.88
CA ILE A 82 -11.89 11.46 1.14
C ILE A 82 -12.46 11.26 2.56
N PRO A 83 -12.62 12.35 3.35
CA PRO A 83 -12.23 13.73 3.08
C PRO A 83 -10.73 13.95 3.31
N TYR A 84 -10.14 14.84 2.51
CA TYR A 84 -8.72 15.18 2.62
C TYR A 84 -8.42 15.94 3.92
N ALA A 85 -7.29 15.59 4.55
CA ALA A 85 -6.80 16.20 5.79
C ALA A 85 -7.76 16.08 6.99
N GLU A 86 -8.76 15.19 6.94
CA GLU A 86 -9.67 14.96 8.06
C GLU A 86 -8.98 14.14 9.16
N ILE A 87 -9.00 14.67 10.38
CA ILE A 87 -8.41 14.01 11.55
C ILE A 87 -9.45 13.30 12.43
N LYS A 88 -10.73 13.58 12.24
CA LYS A 88 -11.80 12.90 12.97
C LYS A 88 -11.90 11.44 12.55
N ASN A 89 -12.02 10.54 13.52
CA ASN A 89 -12.06 9.10 13.28
C ASN A 89 -10.84 8.62 12.45
N ASN A 90 -9.65 9.11 12.80
CA ASN A 90 -8.43 8.87 12.07
C ASN A 90 -7.24 8.62 13.01
N ASP A 91 -7.38 7.62 13.86
CA ASP A 91 -6.29 7.12 14.69
C ASP A 91 -5.74 5.79 14.14
N THR A 92 -4.71 5.27 14.78
CA THR A 92 -4.05 4.03 14.35
C THR A 92 -5.00 2.83 14.30
N ASN A 93 -5.96 2.73 15.21
CA ASN A 93 -6.93 1.62 15.20
C ASN A 93 -7.83 1.67 13.97
N PHE A 94 -8.25 2.85 13.55
CA PHE A 94 -8.99 3.02 12.30
C PHE A 94 -8.15 2.59 11.09
N LEU A 95 -6.86 2.96 11.05
CA LEU A 95 -5.96 2.57 9.98
C LEU A 95 -5.79 1.05 9.88
N LEU A 96 -5.65 0.37 11.01
CA LEU A 96 -5.57 -1.09 11.06
C LEU A 96 -6.86 -1.75 10.57
N SER A 97 -8.01 -1.20 10.95
CA SER A 97 -9.31 -1.67 10.47
C SER A 97 -9.48 -1.45 8.96
N ASP A 98 -9.01 -0.33 8.43
CA ASP A 98 -9.06 -0.03 7.00
C ASP A 98 -8.22 -1.00 6.19
N ILE A 99 -7.03 -1.36 6.67
CA ILE A 99 -6.17 -2.35 6.04
C ILE A 99 -6.90 -3.70 5.93
N GLU A 100 -7.56 -4.14 7.00
CA GLU A 100 -8.35 -5.38 6.97
C GLU A 100 -9.57 -5.28 6.04
N ALA A 101 -10.27 -4.15 6.03
CA ALA A 101 -11.38 -3.93 5.12
C ALA A 101 -10.93 -3.99 3.65
N LEU A 102 -9.81 -3.38 3.33
CA LEU A 102 -9.23 -3.40 1.98
C LEU A 102 -8.80 -4.83 1.58
N ARG A 103 -8.13 -5.54 2.48
CA ARG A 103 -7.70 -6.92 2.25
C ARG A 103 -8.89 -7.81 1.91
N ALA A 104 -9.94 -7.77 2.73
CA ALA A 104 -11.15 -8.56 2.54
C ALA A 104 -11.89 -8.18 1.24
N PHE A 105 -12.01 -6.88 0.96
CA PHE A 105 -12.63 -6.36 -0.26
C PHE A 105 -11.94 -6.85 -1.53
N LEU A 106 -10.60 -6.94 -1.53
CA LEU A 106 -9.81 -7.41 -2.65
C LEU A 106 -9.64 -8.94 -2.68
N ASN A 107 -10.28 -9.67 -1.77
CA ASN A 107 -10.20 -11.14 -1.64
C ASN A 107 -8.77 -11.65 -1.50
N ILE A 108 -7.95 -10.96 -0.72
CA ILE A 108 -6.58 -11.36 -0.42
C ILE A 108 -6.55 -12.09 0.91
N GLU A 109 -6.10 -13.34 0.92
CA GLU A 109 -6.00 -14.14 2.15
C GLU A 109 -4.86 -13.64 3.04
N LYS A 110 -3.68 -13.53 2.46
CA LYS A 110 -2.46 -13.05 3.12
C LYS A 110 -1.65 -12.20 2.17
N TRP A 111 -0.89 -11.27 2.70
CA TRP A 111 0.01 -10.42 1.92
C TRP A 111 1.32 -10.12 2.61
N LEU A 112 2.32 -9.77 1.82
CA LEU A 112 3.54 -9.14 2.31
C LEU A 112 3.24 -7.70 2.68
N LEU A 113 3.94 -7.20 3.68
CA LEU A 113 3.87 -5.80 4.10
C LEU A 113 5.16 -5.09 3.68
N PHE A 114 5.03 -3.94 3.04
CA PHE A 114 6.13 -3.09 2.65
C PHE A 114 5.83 -1.65 3.06
N GLY A 115 6.59 -1.11 3.99
CA GLY A 115 6.37 0.26 4.49
C GLY A 115 7.67 1.00 4.71
N GLY A 116 7.61 2.33 4.52
CA GLY A 116 8.70 3.24 4.81
C GLY A 116 8.29 4.30 5.84
N SER A 117 9.20 4.71 6.72
CA SER A 117 8.95 5.71 7.75
C SER A 117 7.75 5.35 8.63
N TRP A 118 6.72 6.21 8.74
CA TRP A 118 5.46 5.88 9.42
C TRP A 118 4.85 4.56 8.92
N GLY A 119 4.93 4.30 7.61
CA GLY A 119 4.43 3.05 7.02
C GLY A 119 5.09 1.81 7.59
N SER A 120 6.36 1.87 7.99
CA SER A 120 7.04 0.75 8.67
C SER A 120 6.50 0.50 10.07
N THR A 121 6.18 1.56 10.81
CA THR A 121 5.51 1.46 12.10
C THR A 121 4.13 0.84 11.97
N LEU A 122 3.36 1.30 10.98
CA LEU A 122 2.03 0.77 10.70
C LEU A 122 2.08 -0.71 10.29
N ALA A 123 3.08 -1.09 9.50
CA ALA A 123 3.33 -2.48 9.11
C ALA A 123 3.58 -3.38 10.33
N LEU A 124 4.42 -2.93 11.27
CA LEU A 124 4.69 -3.66 12.52
C LEU A 124 3.44 -3.81 13.38
N LEU A 125 2.67 -2.74 13.55
CA LEU A 125 1.44 -2.77 14.34
C LEU A 125 0.40 -3.71 13.72
N TYR A 126 0.25 -3.68 12.39
CA TYR A 126 -0.62 -4.59 11.68
C TYR A 126 -0.16 -6.05 11.83
N GLY A 127 1.13 -6.32 11.65
CA GLY A 127 1.70 -7.66 11.78
C GLY A 127 1.56 -8.24 13.19
N ILE A 128 1.62 -7.39 14.22
CA ILE A 128 1.39 -7.79 15.60
C ILE A 128 -0.10 -8.15 15.83
N LYS A 129 -1.01 -7.33 15.28
CA LYS A 129 -2.44 -7.51 15.51
C LYS A 129 -3.05 -8.62 14.66
N PHE A 130 -2.55 -8.82 13.43
CA PHE A 130 -3.06 -9.78 12.45
C PHE A 130 -1.95 -10.66 11.86
N PRO A 131 -1.16 -11.38 12.69
CA PRO A 131 -0.03 -12.16 12.20
C PRO A 131 -0.43 -13.23 11.19
N GLU A 132 -1.65 -13.77 11.31
CA GLU A 132 -2.19 -14.78 10.41
C GLU A 132 -2.53 -14.23 9.00
N LYS A 133 -2.52 -12.92 8.82
CA LYS A 133 -2.75 -12.24 7.52
C LYS A 133 -1.46 -11.84 6.82
N CYS A 134 -0.33 -12.10 7.43
CA CYS A 134 1.00 -11.79 6.88
C CYS A 134 1.66 -13.04 6.29
N LEU A 135 2.35 -12.82 5.16
CA LEU A 135 3.20 -13.84 4.52
C LEU A 135 4.61 -13.80 5.10
#